data_8daa4c79456ab1acd00533cd1c121c49
#
_entry.id   8daa4c79456ab1acd00533cd1c121c49
#
_cell.length_a   1.000
_cell.length_b   1.000
_cell.length_c   1.000
_cell.angle_alpha   90.00
_cell.angle_beta   90.00
_cell.angle_gamma   90.00
#
_symmetry.space_group_name_H-M   'P 1'
#
loop_
_entity.id
_entity.type
_entity.pdbx_description
1 polymer ?
#
loop_
_entity_poly.entity_id
_entity_poly.type
_entity_poly.pdbx_seq_one_letter_code
_entity_poly.pdbx_strand_id
1 'polypeptide(L)'
;MSHEAHESDELQTPHLDFEGTTPYEDYVKADVLTHLQHTLSDDPGEMVFLVTTQVMELWFTVIVHEWETAARALREDRVRVAIDALKRSVRELEALNASWKPLGQLTPQQFNSYRSALGEGSGFQSAMYRRLEFLLGEKSASMLVPHRGAPRVHAELEKALHEPSLYDEVLRLLARRGYAVPASVLGRDMSRRYEPSDAVEAVWAEIYAGDQNGELARLGEALTDVAELVWRWRNDHLTATRRAMGAKQGTGGSAGVAWLEKRAQKNVFPELWTARSHV
;
A
#
# COMPACT_ATOMS: atom_id res chain seq x y z
N MET A 1 -27.34 31.16 -52.13
CA MET A 1 -28.30 30.65 -51.14
C MET A 1 -27.60 29.54 -50.40
N SER A 2 -27.03 29.94 -49.28
CA SER A 2 -26.25 29.09 -48.37
C SER A 2 -27.22 28.49 -47.36
N HIS A 3 -27.43 27.16 -47.43
CA HIS A 3 -28.09 26.44 -46.37
C HIS A 3 -27.07 26.20 -45.24
N GLU A 4 -27.12 27.01 -44.20
CA GLU A 4 -26.52 26.69 -42.92
C GLU A 4 -27.38 25.60 -42.24
N ALA A 5 -26.82 24.38 -42.20
CA ALA A 5 -27.34 23.33 -41.35
C ALA A 5 -27.01 23.68 -39.90
N HIS A 6 -28.03 24.11 -39.16
CA HIS A 6 -27.96 24.10 -37.68
C HIS A 6 -27.99 22.61 -37.25
N GLU A 7 -26.83 22.06 -36.95
CA GLU A 7 -26.76 20.90 -36.06
C GLU A 7 -27.20 21.37 -34.67
N SER A 8 -28.43 21.07 -34.33
CA SER A 8 -28.94 21.18 -32.95
C SER A 8 -28.18 20.13 -32.13
N ASP A 9 -27.24 20.60 -31.33
CA ASP A 9 -26.62 19.85 -30.23
C ASP A 9 -27.71 19.59 -29.18
N GLU A 10 -28.56 18.60 -29.40
CA GLU A 10 -29.50 18.08 -28.41
C GLU A 10 -28.66 17.43 -27.29
N LEU A 11 -28.32 18.22 -26.28
CA LEU A 11 -27.85 17.70 -25.00
C LEU A 11 -28.80 16.59 -24.57
N GLN A 12 -28.34 15.34 -24.67
CA GLN A 12 -29.15 14.20 -24.25
C GLN A 12 -29.51 14.41 -22.77
N THR A 13 -30.81 14.54 -22.49
CA THR A 13 -31.29 14.62 -21.12
C THR A 13 -30.95 13.33 -20.40
N PRO A 14 -30.24 13.38 -19.25
CA PRO A 14 -29.87 12.18 -18.55
C PRO A 14 -31.12 11.39 -18.10
N HIS A 15 -31.04 10.08 -18.16
CA HIS A 15 -32.08 9.22 -17.61
C HIS A 15 -32.07 9.33 -16.07
N LEU A 16 -33.17 9.81 -15.50
CA LEU A 16 -33.31 10.12 -14.07
C LEU A 16 -34.34 9.26 -13.34
N ASP A 17 -35.11 8.43 -14.06
CA ASP A 17 -36.17 7.59 -13.50
C ASP A 17 -35.72 6.12 -13.54
N PHE A 18 -35.64 5.48 -12.38
CA PHE A 18 -35.19 4.11 -12.20
C PHE A 18 -36.19 3.32 -11.39
N GLU A 19 -36.55 2.12 -11.84
CA GLU A 19 -37.30 1.15 -11.04
C GLU A 19 -36.40 0.53 -9.99
N GLY A 20 -36.55 0.92 -8.72
CA GLY A 20 -35.73 0.45 -7.58
C GLY A 20 -34.50 1.31 -7.32
N THR A 21 -33.36 0.68 -7.05
CA THR A 21 -32.10 1.38 -6.80
C THR A 21 -31.46 1.88 -8.09
N THR A 22 -30.63 2.92 -8.02
CA THR A 22 -29.89 3.40 -9.18
C THR A 22 -28.76 2.42 -9.56
N PRO A 23 -28.37 2.32 -10.84
CA PRO A 23 -27.20 1.53 -11.26
C PRO A 23 -25.91 1.91 -10.52
N TYR A 24 -25.80 3.19 -10.15
CA TYR A 24 -24.67 3.68 -9.31
C TYR A 24 -24.68 3.03 -7.93
N GLU A 25 -25.82 3.04 -7.25
CA GLU A 25 -25.99 2.44 -5.92
C GLU A 25 -25.74 0.91 -5.96
N ASP A 26 -26.29 0.25 -6.99
CA ASP A 26 -26.10 -1.19 -7.16
C ASP A 26 -24.63 -1.59 -7.37
N TYR A 27 -23.86 -0.76 -8.04
CA TYR A 27 -22.45 -1.03 -8.30
C TYR A 27 -21.56 -0.61 -7.13
N VAL A 28 -21.69 0.63 -6.68
CA VAL A 28 -20.81 1.24 -5.66
C VAL A 28 -21.15 0.77 -4.24
N LYS A 29 -22.42 0.37 -4.00
CA LYS A 29 -22.94 0.05 -2.66
C LYS A 29 -22.76 1.21 -1.67
N ALA A 30 -23.00 2.43 -2.15
CA ALA A 30 -22.77 3.64 -1.37
C ALA A 30 -23.60 3.66 -0.07
N ASP A 31 -24.85 3.20 -0.12
CA ASP A 31 -25.69 3.07 1.07
C ASP A 31 -25.04 2.15 2.13
N VAL A 32 -24.52 0.99 1.72
CA VAL A 32 -23.82 0.08 2.64
C VAL A 32 -22.57 0.75 3.20
N LEU A 33 -21.73 1.34 2.33
CA LEU A 33 -20.48 1.96 2.74
C LEU A 33 -20.67 3.11 3.73
N THR A 34 -21.72 3.93 3.54
CA THR A 34 -21.98 5.11 4.38
C THR A 34 -22.75 4.79 5.66
N HIS A 35 -23.10 3.52 5.91
CA HIS A 35 -23.77 3.05 7.13
C HIS A 35 -22.90 2.09 7.96
N LEU A 36 -21.61 1.94 7.64
CA LEU A 36 -20.66 1.12 8.40
C LEU A 36 -19.97 1.88 9.54
N GLN A 37 -20.29 3.15 9.76
CA GLN A 37 -19.62 4.01 10.72
C GLN A 37 -20.37 4.00 12.06
N HIS A 38 -19.94 3.12 12.96
CA HIS A 38 -20.49 3.02 14.33
C HIS A 38 -19.42 3.47 15.32
N THR A 39 -19.56 4.70 15.84
CA THR A 39 -18.67 5.24 16.87
C THR A 39 -18.89 4.56 18.22
N LEU A 40 -17.86 4.48 19.04
CA LEU A 40 -17.88 3.90 20.39
C LEU A 40 -18.06 4.98 21.47
N SER A 41 -17.98 6.25 21.09
CA SER A 41 -18.15 7.42 21.97
C SER A 41 -18.98 8.51 21.29
N ASP A 42 -19.33 9.54 22.05
CA ASP A 42 -20.05 10.72 21.54
C ASP A 42 -19.10 11.83 21.04
N ASP A 43 -17.80 11.58 21.02
CA ASP A 43 -16.81 12.57 20.56
C ASP A 43 -16.86 12.69 19.02
N PRO A 44 -17.09 13.88 18.47
CA PRO A 44 -17.18 14.08 17.02
C PRO A 44 -15.86 13.78 16.28
N GLY A 45 -14.72 13.81 16.96
CA GLY A 45 -13.42 13.46 16.39
C GLY A 45 -13.27 11.98 16.08
N GLU A 46 -14.04 11.11 16.78
CA GLU A 46 -14.01 9.67 16.53
C GLU A 46 -14.53 9.31 15.13
N MET A 47 -15.56 9.99 14.64
CA MET A 47 -16.07 9.77 13.29
C MET A 47 -14.98 10.03 12.22
N VAL A 48 -14.21 11.09 12.38
CA VAL A 48 -13.08 11.41 11.48
C VAL A 48 -12.03 10.29 11.53
N PHE A 49 -11.69 9.80 12.72
CA PHE A 49 -10.73 8.71 12.89
C PHE A 49 -11.24 7.41 12.24
N LEU A 50 -12.48 7.02 12.51
CA LEU A 50 -13.11 5.79 12.00
C LEU A 50 -13.19 5.80 10.46
N VAL A 51 -13.78 6.85 9.88
CA VAL A 51 -13.91 6.97 8.42
C VAL A 51 -12.56 7.00 7.73
N THR A 52 -11.60 7.78 8.27
CA THR A 52 -10.26 7.83 7.68
C THR A 52 -9.59 6.46 7.71
N THR A 53 -9.74 5.71 8.79
CA THR A 53 -9.18 4.34 8.90
C THR A 53 -9.84 3.39 7.90
N GLN A 54 -11.17 3.46 7.72
CA GLN A 54 -11.90 2.67 6.71
C GLN A 54 -11.44 3.02 5.29
N VAL A 55 -11.24 4.29 4.97
CA VAL A 55 -10.69 4.75 3.68
C VAL A 55 -9.29 4.20 3.44
N MET A 56 -8.44 4.18 4.48
CA MET A 56 -7.11 3.57 4.38
C MET A 56 -7.17 2.08 4.04
N GLU A 57 -8.09 1.31 4.65
CA GLU A 57 -8.29 -0.12 4.34
C GLU A 57 -8.74 -0.34 2.89
N LEU A 58 -9.56 0.54 2.33
CA LEU A 58 -9.95 0.50 0.91
C LEU A 58 -8.75 0.81 0.00
N TRP A 59 -7.92 1.80 0.35
CA TRP A 59 -6.69 2.08 -0.39
C TRP A 59 -5.70 0.90 -0.32
N PHE A 60 -5.53 0.26 0.84
CA PHE A 60 -4.71 -0.95 0.93
C PHE A 60 -5.22 -2.04 -0.02
N THR A 61 -6.54 -2.21 -0.14
CA THR A 61 -7.15 -3.19 -1.04
C THR A 61 -6.78 -2.94 -2.50
N VAL A 62 -6.88 -1.68 -2.96
CA VAL A 62 -6.55 -1.32 -4.35
C VAL A 62 -5.05 -1.46 -4.61
N ILE A 63 -4.19 -0.97 -3.71
CA ILE A 63 -2.73 -1.06 -3.84
C ILE A 63 -2.27 -2.53 -3.87
N VAL A 64 -2.83 -3.38 -3.03
CA VAL A 64 -2.55 -4.83 -3.05
C VAL A 64 -2.92 -5.42 -4.40
N HIS A 65 -4.10 -5.07 -4.95
CA HIS A 65 -4.54 -5.53 -6.27
C HIS A 65 -3.54 -5.13 -7.38
N GLU A 66 -3.08 -3.88 -7.39
CA GLU A 66 -2.11 -3.40 -8.38
C GLU A 66 -0.75 -4.09 -8.24
N TRP A 67 -0.26 -4.29 -7.03
CA TRP A 67 1.03 -4.97 -6.83
C TRP A 67 0.98 -6.46 -7.13
N GLU A 68 -0.14 -7.14 -6.86
CA GLU A 68 -0.36 -8.53 -7.29
C GLU A 68 -0.45 -8.63 -8.81
N THR A 69 -1.06 -7.63 -9.45
CA THR A 69 -1.11 -7.52 -10.93
C THR A 69 0.31 -7.32 -11.49
N ALA A 70 1.11 -6.43 -10.90
CA ALA A 70 2.50 -6.23 -11.27
C ALA A 70 3.33 -7.51 -11.09
N ALA A 71 3.24 -8.17 -9.92
CA ALA A 71 3.95 -9.41 -9.64
C ALA A 71 3.61 -10.53 -10.64
N ARG A 72 2.34 -10.69 -11.01
CA ARG A 72 1.88 -11.64 -12.02
C ARG A 72 2.44 -11.29 -13.40
N ALA A 73 2.40 -10.02 -13.79
CA ALA A 73 2.94 -9.56 -15.06
C ALA A 73 4.46 -9.79 -15.15
N LEU A 74 5.20 -9.58 -14.06
CA LEU A 74 6.64 -9.89 -14.00
C LEU A 74 6.93 -11.38 -14.17
N ARG A 75 6.13 -12.27 -13.58
CA ARG A 75 6.26 -13.73 -13.80
C ARG A 75 6.10 -14.12 -15.27
N GLU A 76 5.23 -13.42 -15.97
CA GLU A 76 4.90 -13.66 -17.37
C GLU A 76 5.76 -12.83 -18.34
N ASP A 77 6.82 -12.17 -17.83
CA ASP A 77 7.74 -11.32 -18.61
C ASP A 77 7.06 -10.12 -19.31
N ARG A 78 5.88 -9.69 -18.79
CA ARG A 78 5.11 -8.55 -19.28
C ARG A 78 5.46 -7.28 -18.50
N VAL A 79 6.73 -6.83 -18.62
CA VAL A 79 7.30 -5.75 -17.79
C VAL A 79 6.53 -4.43 -17.93
N ARG A 80 6.06 -4.08 -19.16
CA ARG A 80 5.25 -2.85 -19.35
C ARG A 80 3.97 -2.86 -18.51
N VAL A 81 3.27 -3.98 -18.47
CA VAL A 81 2.04 -4.13 -17.67
C VAL A 81 2.35 -3.97 -16.18
N ALA A 82 3.49 -4.51 -15.73
CA ALA A 82 3.94 -4.32 -14.35
C ALA A 82 4.24 -2.86 -14.03
N ILE A 83 4.97 -2.16 -14.91
CA ILE A 83 5.25 -0.72 -14.75
C ILE A 83 3.96 0.09 -14.71
N ASP A 84 2.99 -0.20 -15.57
CA ASP A 84 1.71 0.52 -15.62
C ASP A 84 0.91 0.31 -14.31
N ALA A 85 0.91 -0.92 -13.75
CA ALA A 85 0.29 -1.21 -12.46
C ALA A 85 1.00 -0.46 -11.32
N LEU A 86 2.33 -0.48 -11.28
CA LEU A 86 3.11 0.28 -10.29
C LEU A 86 2.84 1.78 -10.37
N LYS A 87 2.77 2.37 -11.56
CA LYS A 87 2.46 3.78 -11.76
C LYS A 87 1.05 4.16 -11.31
N ARG A 88 0.05 3.27 -11.46
CA ARG A 88 -1.27 3.51 -10.88
C ARG A 88 -1.19 3.48 -9.36
N SER A 89 -0.49 2.49 -8.79
CA SER A 89 -0.33 2.39 -7.34
C SER A 89 0.39 3.60 -6.72
N VAL A 90 1.24 4.31 -7.46
CA VAL A 90 1.84 5.58 -7.02
C VAL A 90 0.74 6.62 -6.70
N ARG A 91 -0.27 6.78 -7.56
CA ARG A 91 -1.38 7.72 -7.32
C ARG A 91 -2.27 7.29 -6.15
N GLU A 92 -2.46 6.00 -5.99
CA GLU A 92 -3.19 5.42 -4.88
C GLU A 92 -2.44 5.60 -3.54
N LEU A 93 -1.11 5.44 -3.55
CA LEU A 93 -0.25 5.73 -2.39
C LEU A 93 -0.23 7.23 -2.03
N GLU A 94 -0.26 8.12 -3.02
CA GLU A 94 -0.40 9.57 -2.77
C GLU A 94 -1.72 9.88 -2.05
N ALA A 95 -2.83 9.28 -2.49
CA ALA A 95 -4.14 9.42 -1.85
C ALA A 95 -4.17 8.80 -0.45
N LEU A 96 -3.57 7.62 -0.30
CA LEU A 96 -3.39 6.97 1.00
C LEU A 96 -2.59 7.87 1.96
N ASN A 97 -1.47 8.44 1.53
CA ASN A 97 -0.65 9.35 2.34
C ASN A 97 -1.44 10.61 2.72
N ALA A 98 -2.26 11.15 1.80
CA ALA A 98 -3.11 12.28 2.10
C ALA A 98 -4.14 12.01 3.21
N SER A 99 -4.51 10.75 3.44
CA SER A 99 -5.42 10.35 4.52
C SER A 99 -4.85 10.61 5.93
N TRP A 100 -3.55 10.83 6.10
CA TRP A 100 -2.97 11.26 7.37
C TRP A 100 -3.29 12.72 7.73
N LYS A 101 -3.65 13.56 6.76
CA LYS A 101 -3.91 15.00 7.00
C LYS A 101 -5.07 15.25 7.96
N PRO A 102 -6.27 14.62 7.79
CA PRO A 102 -7.35 14.77 8.76
C PRO A 102 -6.95 14.29 10.16
N LEU A 103 -6.27 13.13 10.26
CA LEU A 103 -5.83 12.57 11.55
C LEU A 103 -4.78 13.45 12.22
N GLY A 104 -3.88 14.07 11.46
CA GLY A 104 -2.88 15.00 11.96
C GLY A 104 -3.47 16.31 12.51
N GLN A 105 -4.74 16.61 12.28
CA GLN A 105 -5.43 17.78 12.87
C GLN A 105 -6.10 17.46 14.20
N LEU A 106 -6.27 16.20 14.56
CA LEU A 106 -6.82 15.82 15.87
C LEU A 106 -5.91 16.30 17.00
N THR A 107 -6.46 17.06 17.93
CA THR A 107 -5.72 17.48 19.11
C THR A 107 -5.51 16.30 20.07
N PRO A 108 -4.50 16.34 20.94
CA PRO A 108 -4.32 15.31 21.98
C PRO A 108 -5.56 15.13 22.86
N GLN A 109 -6.31 16.17 23.12
CA GLN A 109 -7.54 16.10 23.91
C GLN A 109 -8.64 15.34 23.17
N GLN A 110 -8.88 15.67 21.89
CA GLN A 110 -9.86 14.96 21.03
C GLN A 110 -9.49 13.47 20.88
N PHE A 111 -8.23 13.14 20.62
CA PHE A 111 -7.82 11.74 20.52
C PHE A 111 -7.97 10.98 21.84
N ASN A 112 -7.65 11.62 22.96
CA ASN A 112 -7.74 11.00 24.27
C ASN A 112 -9.20 10.79 24.75
N SER A 113 -10.18 11.56 24.25
CA SER A 113 -11.59 11.43 24.66
C SER A 113 -12.20 10.08 24.26
N TYR A 114 -11.82 9.53 23.10
CA TYR A 114 -12.32 8.23 22.63
C TYR A 114 -11.27 7.11 22.64
N ARG A 115 -9.97 7.43 22.87
CA ARG A 115 -8.90 6.44 22.82
C ARG A 115 -9.15 5.23 23.73
N SER A 116 -9.71 5.44 24.93
CA SER A 116 -10.02 4.36 25.88
C SER A 116 -11.10 3.42 25.35
N ALA A 117 -12.05 3.94 24.56
CA ALA A 117 -13.10 3.14 23.94
C ALA A 117 -12.56 2.21 22.83
N LEU A 118 -11.42 2.54 22.19
CA LEU A 118 -10.78 1.69 21.19
C LEU A 118 -10.21 0.39 21.80
N GLY A 119 -10.04 0.33 23.12
CA GLY A 119 -9.51 -0.85 23.81
C GLY A 119 -8.13 -1.26 23.29
N GLU A 120 -8.00 -2.52 22.86
CA GLU A 120 -6.79 -3.09 22.27
C GLU A 120 -6.71 -2.90 20.73
N GLY A 121 -7.68 -2.20 20.13
CA GLY A 121 -7.71 -1.95 18.68
C GLY A 121 -6.49 -1.15 18.20
N SER A 122 -5.80 -1.66 17.18
CA SER A 122 -4.59 -1.02 16.64
C SER A 122 -4.39 -1.35 15.17
N GLY A 123 -3.88 -0.39 14.41
CA GLY A 123 -3.61 -0.55 12.98
C GLY A 123 -2.65 -1.72 12.63
N PHE A 124 -1.82 -2.19 13.58
CA PHE A 124 -1.00 -3.37 13.32
C PHE A 124 -1.83 -4.67 13.17
N GLN A 125 -3.10 -4.65 13.56
CA GLN A 125 -4.06 -5.76 13.42
C GLN A 125 -4.76 -5.76 12.05
N SER A 126 -4.51 -4.77 11.17
CA SER A 126 -5.05 -4.77 9.82
C SER A 126 -4.48 -5.92 8.99
N ALA A 127 -5.36 -6.80 8.50
CA ALA A 127 -4.98 -7.91 7.65
C ALA A 127 -4.54 -7.43 6.25
N MET A 128 -5.20 -6.39 5.70
CA MET A 128 -4.82 -5.83 4.40
C MET A 128 -3.47 -5.14 4.46
N TYR A 129 -3.19 -4.39 5.53
CA TYR A 129 -1.85 -3.81 5.72
C TYR A 129 -0.77 -4.89 5.86
N ARG A 130 -1.05 -6.02 6.55
CA ARG A 130 -0.13 -7.18 6.59
C ARG A 130 0.15 -7.74 5.19
N ARG A 131 -0.90 -7.91 4.37
CA ARG A 131 -0.77 -8.40 3.00
C ARG A 131 0.10 -7.46 2.15
N LEU A 132 -0.11 -6.15 2.28
CA LEU A 132 0.71 -5.12 1.65
C LEU A 132 2.18 -5.24 2.08
N GLU A 133 2.47 -5.38 3.37
CA GLU A 133 3.84 -5.56 3.87
C GLU A 133 4.49 -6.85 3.33
N PHE A 134 3.72 -7.94 3.18
CA PHE A 134 4.25 -9.18 2.62
C PHE A 134 4.61 -9.03 1.14
N LEU A 135 3.85 -8.26 0.36
CA LEU A 135 4.20 -7.92 -1.02
C LEU A 135 5.46 -7.05 -1.12
N LEU A 136 5.74 -6.24 -0.11
CA LEU A 136 7.00 -5.46 -0.02
C LEU A 136 8.20 -6.29 0.46
N GLY A 137 8.01 -7.57 0.80
CA GLY A 137 9.08 -8.42 1.35
C GLY A 137 9.30 -8.28 2.85
N GLU A 138 8.46 -7.50 3.54
CA GLU A 138 8.50 -7.33 5.00
C GLU A 138 7.73 -8.45 5.70
N LYS A 139 8.34 -9.62 5.84
CA LYS A 139 7.70 -10.87 6.26
C LYS A 139 8.20 -11.39 7.60
N SER A 140 7.26 -11.88 8.42
CA SER A 140 7.55 -12.61 9.66
C SER A 140 6.32 -13.41 10.08
N ALA A 141 6.50 -14.65 10.53
CA ALA A 141 5.42 -15.49 11.06
C ALA A 141 4.73 -14.86 12.29
N SER A 142 5.41 -14.01 13.05
CA SER A 142 4.81 -13.28 14.17
C SER A 142 3.69 -12.33 13.76
N MET A 143 3.67 -11.90 12.49
CA MET A 143 2.62 -11.03 11.97
C MET A 143 1.27 -11.73 11.76
N LEU A 144 1.24 -13.07 11.80
CA LEU A 144 0.01 -13.88 11.74
C LEU A 144 -0.69 -13.99 13.10
N VAL A 145 0.04 -13.78 14.21
CA VAL A 145 -0.45 -14.03 15.57
C VAL A 145 -1.76 -13.30 15.89
N PRO A 146 -1.94 -12.00 15.55
CA PRO A 146 -3.19 -11.29 15.82
C PRO A 146 -4.41 -11.87 15.10
N HIS A 147 -4.21 -12.65 14.05
CA HIS A 147 -5.27 -13.15 13.16
C HIS A 147 -5.71 -14.59 13.46
N ARG A 148 -5.11 -15.26 14.46
CA ARG A 148 -5.41 -16.69 14.80
C ARG A 148 -6.88 -16.92 15.13
N GLY A 149 -7.57 -15.92 15.70
CA GLY A 149 -9.00 -15.97 16.00
C GLY A 149 -9.93 -15.85 14.79
N ALA A 150 -9.40 -15.55 13.59
CA ALA A 150 -10.13 -15.39 12.34
C ALA A 150 -9.61 -16.39 11.28
N PRO A 151 -10.07 -17.66 11.26
CA PRO A 151 -9.44 -18.74 10.50
C PRO A 151 -9.27 -18.45 9.00
N ARG A 152 -10.27 -17.84 8.35
CA ARG A 152 -10.20 -17.46 6.93
C ARG A 152 -9.10 -16.43 6.67
N VAL A 153 -9.08 -15.35 7.46
CA VAL A 153 -8.08 -14.28 7.33
C VAL A 153 -6.68 -14.81 7.62
N HIS A 154 -6.54 -15.65 8.68
CA HIS A 154 -5.27 -16.28 9.02
C HIS A 154 -4.74 -17.15 7.87
N ALA A 155 -5.56 -18.00 7.27
CA ALA A 155 -5.17 -18.87 6.15
C ALA A 155 -4.76 -18.06 4.91
N GLU A 156 -5.47 -16.96 4.59
CA GLU A 156 -5.13 -16.06 3.49
C GLU A 156 -3.77 -15.38 3.72
N LEU A 157 -3.51 -14.90 4.93
CA LEU A 157 -2.23 -14.29 5.29
C LEU A 157 -1.10 -15.32 5.36
N GLU A 158 -1.35 -16.53 5.87
CA GLU A 158 -0.36 -17.61 5.90
C GLU A 158 0.09 -17.98 4.48
N LYS A 159 -0.86 -18.10 3.55
CA LYS A 159 -0.54 -18.28 2.13
C LYS A 159 0.33 -17.15 1.61
N ALA A 160 -0.06 -15.89 1.81
CA ALA A 160 0.69 -14.72 1.36
C ALA A 160 2.09 -14.60 2.00
N LEU A 161 2.26 -15.09 3.23
CA LEU A 161 3.55 -15.14 3.91
C LEU A 161 4.57 -16.00 3.14
N HIS A 162 4.12 -17.14 2.58
CA HIS A 162 4.98 -18.11 1.89
C HIS A 162 5.10 -17.85 0.38
N GLU A 163 4.25 -17.01 -0.20
CA GLU A 163 4.35 -16.61 -1.62
C GLU A 163 5.51 -15.62 -1.83
N PRO A 164 6.11 -15.56 -3.03
CA PRO A 164 7.10 -14.54 -3.36
C PRO A 164 6.53 -13.12 -3.20
N SER A 165 7.36 -12.20 -2.72
CA SER A 165 7.02 -10.77 -2.74
C SER A 165 7.10 -10.19 -4.15
N LEU A 166 6.64 -8.95 -4.33
CA LEU A 166 6.82 -8.20 -5.57
C LEU A 166 8.30 -8.10 -5.96
N TYR A 167 9.17 -7.84 -4.97
CA TYR A 167 10.60 -7.72 -5.24
C TYR A 167 11.25 -9.07 -5.58
N ASP A 168 10.79 -10.17 -5.00
CA ASP A 168 11.25 -11.51 -5.40
C ASP A 168 10.92 -11.80 -6.88
N GLU A 169 9.75 -11.35 -7.36
CA GLU A 169 9.39 -11.52 -8.78
C GLU A 169 10.24 -10.64 -9.71
N VAL A 170 10.63 -9.44 -9.25
CA VAL A 170 11.61 -8.61 -9.97
C VAL A 170 12.95 -9.32 -10.07
N LEU A 171 13.50 -9.85 -8.97
CA LEU A 171 14.79 -10.53 -8.96
C LEU A 171 14.77 -11.79 -9.83
N ARG A 172 13.67 -12.53 -9.83
CA ARG A 172 13.46 -13.67 -10.74
C ARG A 172 13.40 -13.24 -12.21
N LEU A 173 12.77 -12.11 -12.52
CA LEU A 173 12.79 -11.54 -13.86
C LEU A 173 14.22 -11.18 -14.28
N LEU A 174 14.99 -10.48 -13.44
CA LEU A 174 16.36 -10.11 -13.73
C LEU A 174 17.24 -11.35 -14.01
N ALA A 175 17.10 -12.41 -13.22
CA ALA A 175 17.79 -13.67 -13.44
C ALA A 175 17.40 -14.31 -14.78
N ARG A 176 16.09 -14.33 -15.15
CA ARG A 176 15.65 -14.84 -16.47
C ARG A 176 16.19 -14.01 -17.63
N ARG A 177 16.44 -12.72 -17.42
CA ARG A 177 17.04 -11.81 -18.41
C ARG A 177 18.56 -11.87 -18.45
N GLY A 178 19.18 -12.80 -17.69
CA GLY A 178 20.62 -13.08 -17.74
C GLY A 178 21.48 -12.26 -16.76
N TYR A 179 20.88 -11.47 -15.88
CA TYR A 179 21.61 -10.75 -14.83
C TYR A 179 22.08 -11.69 -13.71
N ALA A 180 23.21 -11.37 -13.08
CA ALA A 180 23.89 -12.23 -12.11
C ALA A 180 23.23 -12.18 -10.71
N VAL A 181 21.93 -12.47 -10.61
CA VAL A 181 21.23 -12.57 -9.33
C VAL A 181 21.64 -13.89 -8.64
N PRO A 182 22.14 -13.86 -7.39
CA PRO A 182 22.62 -15.07 -6.71
C PRO A 182 21.51 -16.11 -6.50
N ALA A 183 21.86 -17.40 -6.67
CA ALA A 183 20.95 -18.51 -6.42
C ALA A 183 20.44 -18.55 -4.96
N SER A 184 21.25 -18.12 -4.00
CA SER A 184 20.86 -18.00 -2.58
C SER A 184 19.77 -16.96 -2.35
N VAL A 185 19.74 -15.89 -3.15
CA VAL A 185 18.68 -14.87 -3.11
C VAL A 185 17.39 -15.41 -3.72
N LEU A 186 17.48 -16.09 -4.87
CA LEU A 186 16.34 -16.65 -5.58
C LEU A 186 15.70 -17.82 -4.83
N GLY A 187 16.47 -18.62 -4.10
CA GLY A 187 16.04 -19.80 -3.34
C GLY A 187 15.85 -19.56 -1.84
N ARG A 188 15.81 -18.30 -1.40
CA ARG A 188 15.61 -17.97 0.02
C ARG A 188 14.27 -18.45 0.57
N ASP A 189 14.16 -18.57 1.87
CA ASP A 189 12.88 -18.78 2.55
C ASP A 189 11.97 -17.55 2.37
N MET A 190 10.90 -17.70 1.57
CA MET A 190 9.95 -16.62 1.25
C MET A 190 9.13 -16.17 2.44
N SER A 191 9.05 -16.93 3.53
CA SER A 191 8.36 -16.55 4.77
C SER A 191 9.14 -15.57 5.64
N ARG A 192 10.41 -15.33 5.29
CA ARG A 192 11.30 -14.41 5.99
C ARG A 192 11.45 -13.11 5.23
N ARG A 193 11.77 -12.06 5.98
CA ARG A 193 12.11 -10.76 5.42
C ARG A 193 13.22 -10.90 4.37
N TYR A 194 13.09 -10.10 3.30
CA TYR A 194 14.18 -9.92 2.34
C TYR A 194 15.35 -9.18 3.02
N GLU A 195 16.56 -9.69 2.83
CA GLU A 195 17.79 -9.04 3.29
C GLU A 195 18.58 -8.52 2.08
N PRO A 196 19.17 -7.31 2.17
CA PRO A 196 19.95 -6.71 1.08
C PRO A 196 21.10 -7.60 0.61
N SER A 197 21.46 -7.48 -0.68
CA SER A 197 22.54 -8.25 -1.30
C SER A 197 23.41 -7.33 -2.18
N ASP A 198 24.71 -7.26 -1.88
CA ASP A 198 25.68 -6.48 -2.68
C ASP A 198 25.70 -6.92 -4.15
N ALA A 199 25.47 -8.22 -4.42
CA ALA A 199 25.39 -8.73 -5.78
C ALA A 199 24.15 -8.23 -6.53
N VAL A 200 23.01 -8.08 -5.84
CA VAL A 200 21.79 -7.47 -6.41
C VAL A 200 21.98 -5.97 -6.60
N GLU A 201 22.67 -5.31 -5.68
CA GLU A 201 23.04 -3.89 -5.83
C GLU A 201 23.89 -3.68 -7.09
N ALA A 202 24.89 -4.52 -7.33
CA ALA A 202 25.71 -4.48 -8.53
C ALA A 202 24.88 -4.68 -9.82
N VAL A 203 23.88 -5.56 -9.80
CA VAL A 203 22.95 -5.73 -10.93
C VAL A 203 22.16 -4.45 -11.21
N TRP A 204 21.64 -3.79 -10.20
CA TRP A 204 20.93 -2.52 -10.40
C TRP A 204 21.86 -1.40 -10.85
N ALA A 205 23.09 -1.34 -10.34
CA ALA A 205 24.11 -0.40 -10.83
C ALA A 205 24.43 -0.62 -12.33
N GLU A 206 24.56 -1.88 -12.76
CA GLU A 206 24.75 -2.24 -14.18
C GLU A 206 23.54 -1.76 -15.04
N ILE A 207 22.30 -2.00 -14.58
CA ILE A 207 21.10 -1.58 -15.29
C ILE A 207 21.04 -0.05 -15.43
N TYR A 208 21.36 0.68 -14.36
CA TYR A 208 21.31 2.15 -14.37
C TYR A 208 22.50 2.77 -15.16
N ALA A 209 23.64 2.13 -15.20
CA ALA A 209 24.76 2.56 -16.05
C ALA A 209 24.53 2.31 -17.55
N GLY A 210 23.57 1.45 -17.90
CA GLY A 210 23.21 1.11 -19.27
C GLY A 210 22.20 2.07 -19.90
N ASP A 211 21.20 1.53 -20.61
CA ASP A 211 20.12 2.33 -21.23
C ASP A 211 19.13 2.84 -20.18
N GLN A 212 19.24 4.12 -19.84
CA GLN A 212 18.35 4.80 -18.87
C GLN A 212 16.88 4.82 -19.33
N ASN A 213 16.60 4.71 -20.63
CA ASN A 213 15.25 4.59 -21.18
C ASN A 213 14.84 3.12 -21.34
N GLY A 214 15.71 2.20 -21.01
CA GLY A 214 15.48 0.77 -21.05
C GLY A 214 14.33 0.33 -20.15
N GLU A 215 13.72 -0.77 -20.50
CA GLU A 215 12.54 -1.30 -19.79
C GLU A 215 12.85 -1.59 -18.31
N LEU A 216 14.05 -2.14 -18.00
CA LEU A 216 14.45 -2.47 -16.64
C LEU A 216 14.81 -1.25 -15.80
N ALA A 217 15.44 -0.23 -16.39
CA ALA A 217 15.70 1.04 -15.71
C ALA A 217 14.35 1.71 -15.32
N ARG A 218 13.40 1.75 -16.25
CA ARG A 218 12.04 2.26 -15.96
C ARG A 218 11.29 1.44 -14.91
N LEU A 219 11.50 0.13 -14.85
CA LEU A 219 10.96 -0.71 -13.78
C LEU A 219 11.59 -0.33 -12.44
N GLY A 220 12.91 -0.14 -12.39
CA GLY A 220 13.62 0.33 -11.19
C GLY A 220 13.09 1.66 -10.68
N GLU A 221 12.87 2.64 -11.58
CA GLU A 221 12.30 3.95 -11.20
C GLU A 221 10.86 3.80 -10.66
N ALA A 222 10.00 3.02 -11.32
CA ALA A 222 8.64 2.80 -10.83
C ALA A 222 8.60 2.12 -9.45
N LEU A 223 9.52 1.21 -9.17
CA LEU A 223 9.69 0.61 -7.84
C LEU A 223 10.23 1.62 -6.82
N THR A 224 11.12 2.52 -7.24
CA THR A 224 11.66 3.57 -6.36
C THR A 224 10.57 4.58 -5.98
N ASP A 225 9.71 4.97 -6.92
CA ASP A 225 8.55 5.83 -6.65
C ASP A 225 7.63 5.19 -5.58
N VAL A 226 7.34 3.89 -5.72
CA VAL A 226 6.59 3.13 -4.71
C VAL A 226 7.31 3.13 -3.36
N ALA A 227 8.62 2.84 -3.35
CA ALA A 227 9.41 2.78 -2.13
C ALA A 227 9.45 4.12 -1.38
N GLU A 228 9.58 5.24 -2.11
CA GLU A 228 9.53 6.59 -1.55
C GLU A 228 8.19 6.87 -0.87
N LEU A 229 7.07 6.54 -1.53
CA LEU A 229 5.74 6.78 -0.98
C LEU A 229 5.43 5.88 0.21
N VAL A 230 5.91 4.64 0.24
CA VAL A 230 5.86 3.77 1.43
C VAL A 230 6.68 4.35 2.57
N TRP A 231 7.85 4.91 2.30
CA TRP A 231 8.64 5.62 3.30
C TRP A 231 7.90 6.85 3.83
N ARG A 232 7.29 7.67 2.97
CA ARG A 232 6.45 8.82 3.37
C ARG A 232 5.27 8.37 4.24
N TRP A 233 4.55 7.32 3.86
CA TRP A 233 3.47 6.73 4.64
C TRP A 233 3.89 6.45 6.08
N ARG A 234 5.04 5.80 6.27
CA ARG A 234 5.56 5.47 7.61
C ARG A 234 5.92 6.70 8.42
N ASN A 235 6.49 7.72 7.78
CA ASN A 235 6.87 8.97 8.44
C ASN A 235 5.64 9.83 8.76
N ASP A 236 4.63 9.89 7.91
CA ASP A 236 3.38 10.58 8.17
C ASP A 236 2.62 9.93 9.32
N HIS A 237 2.58 8.60 9.37
CA HIS A 237 2.05 7.83 10.50
C HIS A 237 2.77 8.19 11.81
N LEU A 238 4.09 8.15 11.81
CA LEU A 238 4.91 8.52 12.95
C LEU A 238 4.60 9.96 13.41
N THR A 239 4.52 10.90 12.47
CA THR A 239 4.25 12.30 12.73
C THR A 239 2.85 12.51 13.32
N ALA A 240 1.81 11.90 12.72
CA ALA A 240 0.44 11.97 13.20
C ALA A 240 0.32 11.38 14.61
N THR A 241 0.96 10.23 14.86
CA THR A 241 0.98 9.60 16.19
C THR A 241 1.67 10.47 17.23
N ARG A 242 2.83 11.07 16.90
CA ARG A 242 3.52 12.00 17.81
C ARG A 242 2.64 13.23 18.15
N ARG A 243 1.92 13.77 17.17
CA ARG A 243 1.02 14.91 17.39
C ARG A 243 -0.15 14.55 18.29
N ALA A 244 -0.76 13.39 18.12
CA ALA A 244 -1.94 12.95 18.85
C ALA A 244 -1.64 12.40 20.25
N MET A 245 -0.50 11.71 20.41
CA MET A 245 -0.22 10.92 21.63
C MET A 245 1.06 11.31 22.35
N GLY A 246 1.99 12.02 21.71
CA GLY A 246 3.33 12.23 22.25
C GLY A 246 4.07 10.89 22.45
N ALA A 247 4.69 10.69 23.61
CA ALA A 247 5.43 9.47 23.95
C ALA A 247 4.59 8.36 24.60
N LYS A 248 3.25 8.44 24.56
CA LYS A 248 2.36 7.42 25.15
C LYS A 248 2.50 6.09 24.40
N GLN A 249 2.25 4.98 25.10
CA GLN A 249 2.19 3.65 24.49
C GLN A 249 1.03 3.54 23.49
N GLY A 250 1.19 2.73 22.44
CA GLY A 250 0.13 2.42 21.51
C GLY A 250 -1.04 1.65 22.16
N THR A 251 -2.25 1.78 21.62
CA THR A 251 -3.46 1.09 22.12
C THR A 251 -3.29 -0.43 22.12
N GLY A 252 -2.59 -1.01 21.15
CA GLY A 252 -2.29 -2.45 21.09
C GLY A 252 -1.08 -2.91 21.90
N GLY A 253 -0.67 -2.17 22.94
CA GLY A 253 0.45 -2.58 23.82
C GLY A 253 1.85 -2.43 23.19
N SER A 254 1.97 -1.86 22.01
CA SER A 254 3.26 -1.61 21.36
C SER A 254 4.04 -0.49 22.08
N ALA A 255 5.37 -0.45 21.84
CA ALA A 255 6.22 0.65 22.33
C ALA A 255 5.88 2.03 21.71
N GLY A 256 4.74 2.16 21.01
CA GLY A 256 4.24 3.40 20.44
C GLY A 256 5.21 4.02 19.43
N VAL A 257 5.55 5.30 19.68
CA VAL A 257 6.43 6.09 18.79
C VAL A 257 7.78 5.42 18.54
N ALA A 258 8.44 4.84 19.53
CA ALA A 258 9.74 4.20 19.36
C ALA A 258 9.70 2.98 18.39
N TRP A 259 8.59 2.26 18.36
CA TRP A 259 8.36 1.18 17.39
C TRP A 259 8.17 1.73 15.98
N LEU A 260 7.37 2.80 15.84
CA LEU A 260 7.14 3.46 14.55
C LEU A 260 8.43 4.08 13.98
N GLU A 261 9.30 4.65 14.81
CA GLU A 261 10.61 5.17 14.41
C GLU A 261 11.47 4.08 13.75
N LYS A 262 11.57 2.91 14.39
CA LYS A 262 12.31 1.78 13.82
C LYS A 262 11.72 1.31 12.48
N ARG A 263 10.39 1.40 12.33
CA ARG A 263 9.73 1.03 11.08
C ARG A 263 9.95 2.06 9.97
N ALA A 264 9.91 3.35 10.31
CA ALA A 264 10.11 4.44 9.38
C ALA A 264 11.53 4.47 8.77
N GLN A 265 12.53 3.94 9.50
CA GLN A 265 13.91 3.85 9.01
C GLN A 265 14.16 2.72 8.00
N LYS A 266 13.18 1.81 7.80
CA LYS A 266 13.35 0.67 6.91
C LYS A 266 12.99 1.04 5.49
N ASN A 267 13.94 0.87 4.57
CA ASN A 267 13.69 0.99 3.15
C ASN A 267 13.14 -0.33 2.59
N VAL A 268 12.18 -0.25 1.69
CA VAL A 268 11.78 -1.34 0.82
C VAL A 268 12.61 -1.27 -0.46
N PHE A 269 12.86 -2.41 -1.10
CA PHE A 269 13.71 -2.51 -2.30
C PHE A 269 15.09 -1.84 -2.09
N PRO A 270 15.84 -2.27 -1.06
CA PRO A 270 16.96 -1.50 -0.52
C PRO A 270 18.07 -1.22 -1.55
N GLU A 271 18.35 -2.13 -2.48
CA GLU A 271 19.41 -1.99 -3.46
C GLU A 271 19.12 -0.91 -4.53
N LEU A 272 17.84 -0.59 -4.78
CA LEU A 272 17.47 0.51 -5.66
C LEU A 272 17.91 1.88 -5.11
N TRP A 273 18.06 1.98 -3.78
CA TRP A 273 18.55 3.19 -3.13
C TRP A 273 20.07 3.26 -3.16
N THR A 274 20.76 2.16 -2.86
CA THR A 274 22.21 2.13 -2.70
C THR A 274 22.95 2.07 -4.06
N ALA A 275 22.40 1.37 -5.05
CA ALA A 275 22.96 1.28 -6.40
C ALA A 275 23.17 2.65 -7.07
N ARG A 276 22.37 3.66 -6.72
CA ARG A 276 22.50 5.04 -7.24
C ARG A 276 23.85 5.69 -6.89
N SER A 277 24.54 5.21 -5.87
CA SER A 277 25.85 5.72 -5.49
C SER A 277 26.98 5.20 -6.39
N HIS A 278 26.67 4.26 -7.29
CA HIS A 278 27.62 3.60 -8.18
C HIS A 278 27.44 3.97 -9.66
N VAL A 279 26.60 4.94 -9.97
CA VAL A 279 26.27 5.37 -11.33
C VAL A 279 26.76 6.79 -11.59
#